data_284b62e9ebec70170e7f7da0e705fdb5
#
_entry.id   284b62e9ebec70170e7f7da0e705fdb5
#
_cell.length_a   1.000
_cell.length_b   1.000
_cell.length_c   1.000
_cell.angle_alpha   90.00
_cell.angle_beta   90.00
_cell.angle_gamma   90.00
#
_symmetry.space_group_name_H-M   'P 1'
#
loop_
_entity.id
_entity.type
_entity.pdbx_description
1 polymer ?
#
loop_
_entity_poly.entity_id
_entity_poly.type
_entity_poly.pdbx_seq_one_letter_code
_entity_poly.pdbx_strand_id
1 'polypeptide(L)'
;MENKGDISPSMTLPPEPPASEGAASSVEAGRRAFRARSHRRQLSPAKARLRRTYWRRRLTLIACVAVLLSGIGWLVSGSRSPRLITSSDPAASRSGPVRLPSIVPIVPGTTRFSGTLSALPFPSTGQSAVYVQGVGLLAATADEQSEPMASVTKVMTAVIVLGDHPLGDGSGPTFTMTAADHAAWISDVEQGDSSLEVVAGERLTERQLLEGLMIPSACNIADYLARWDAGSTAAFVRKMNATATALGLRRTHYADASGLSPGSRSTAVDQAILGAYAMSVPGMISIVDHPSVRFPTGWVGGYNPALGQDGVIGLKSGFTDAAQICLVTAARRSVGGHTVLVVSSTLGQPSSLEWAADIDLQLLNAATSDLRSQAILRSYQPVARVVAAWSRERPTAVVTVPVTVVGWNGLVVDTAVVASINPKPGVGPGWRSGSTMANVEVSTPAGVQSVTPAKLSRFLRSAPRGWTPPAASPTLASTSGS
;
A
#
# COMPACT_ATOMS: atom_id res chain seq x y z
N MET A 1 -16.34 71.52 -2.39
CA MET A 1 -15.02 71.99 -1.98
C MET A 1 -14.20 70.71 -1.84
N GLU A 2 -13.50 70.38 -2.90
CA GLU A 2 -12.05 70.38 -3.12
C GLU A 2 -11.34 69.27 -2.38
N ASN A 3 -10.43 68.46 -2.87
CA ASN A 3 -9.81 68.37 -4.20
C ASN A 3 -8.89 67.14 -4.16
N LYS A 4 -8.83 66.43 -5.23
CA LYS A 4 -7.70 65.81 -5.91
C LYS A 4 -6.48 65.28 -5.13
N GLY A 5 -6.04 64.12 -5.56
CA GLY A 5 -4.65 63.63 -5.44
C GLY A 5 -4.42 62.25 -6.02
N ASP A 6 -4.50 62.15 -7.32
CA ASP A 6 -4.03 61.06 -8.16
C ASP A 6 -2.48 61.12 -8.28
N ILE A 7 -1.74 60.06 -7.93
CA ILE A 7 -0.37 59.83 -8.37
C ILE A 7 -0.10 58.34 -8.54
N SER A 8 -0.17 57.85 -9.77
CA SER A 8 0.49 56.60 -10.20
C SER A 8 1.95 56.93 -10.55
N PRO A 9 2.94 56.14 -10.20
CA PRO A 9 4.25 56.17 -10.82
C PRO A 9 4.32 55.22 -12.02
N SER A 10 4.50 55.79 -13.20
CA SER A 10 4.87 55.08 -14.40
C SER A 10 6.30 54.56 -14.29
N MET A 11 6.52 53.28 -14.45
CA MET A 11 7.79 52.61 -14.51
C MET A 11 8.25 52.54 -15.99
N THR A 12 9.22 53.35 -16.34
CA THR A 12 9.89 53.35 -17.65
C THR A 12 10.92 52.22 -17.72
N LEU A 13 10.83 51.39 -18.75
CA LEU A 13 11.82 50.36 -19.10
C LEU A 13 13.09 50.97 -19.66
N PRO A 14 14.29 50.39 -19.37
CA PRO A 14 15.54 50.82 -20.01
C PRO A 14 15.68 50.28 -21.44
N PRO A 15 16.50 50.94 -22.32
CA PRO A 15 16.61 50.59 -23.73
C PRO A 15 17.46 49.35 -23.99
N GLU A 16 17.10 48.61 -25.04
CA GLU A 16 17.83 47.42 -25.53
C GLU A 16 19.24 47.78 -26.04
N PRO A 17 20.25 46.89 -25.85
CA PRO A 17 21.55 47.03 -26.48
C PRO A 17 21.54 46.53 -27.93
N PRO A 18 22.45 47.04 -28.80
CA PRO A 18 22.43 46.74 -30.24
C PRO A 18 22.92 45.33 -30.57
N ALA A 19 22.32 44.74 -31.60
CA ALA A 19 22.67 43.43 -32.14
C ALA A 19 24.11 43.41 -32.69
N SER A 20 24.92 42.43 -32.25
CA SER A 20 26.21 42.11 -32.84
C SER A 20 26.09 40.99 -33.87
N GLU A 21 26.37 41.30 -35.12
CA GLU A 21 26.61 40.32 -36.20
C GLU A 21 27.87 39.50 -35.87
N GLY A 22 27.75 38.16 -35.80
CA GLY A 22 28.96 37.33 -35.64
C GLY A 22 28.73 35.90 -35.15
N ALA A 23 27.63 35.25 -35.47
CA ALA A 23 27.41 33.86 -35.00
C ALA A 23 27.02 32.82 -36.08
N ALA A 24 27.29 33.09 -37.38
CA ALA A 24 26.90 32.17 -38.44
C ALA A 24 27.97 31.16 -38.90
N SER A 25 29.21 31.20 -38.36
CA SER A 25 30.30 30.33 -38.87
C SER A 25 30.69 29.14 -37.97
N SER A 26 30.16 29.00 -36.77
CA SER A 26 30.56 27.93 -35.84
C SER A 26 29.63 26.68 -35.88
N VAL A 27 28.47 26.77 -36.48
CA VAL A 27 27.51 25.65 -36.53
C VAL A 27 27.80 24.63 -37.64
N GLU A 28 28.54 25.04 -38.68
CA GLU A 28 28.86 24.15 -39.83
C GLU A 28 30.11 23.31 -39.62
N ALA A 29 31.03 23.70 -38.75
CA ALA A 29 32.18 22.90 -38.34
C ALA A 29 31.84 21.72 -37.42
N GLY A 30 30.78 21.83 -36.61
CA GLY A 30 30.33 20.77 -35.69
C GLY A 30 29.67 19.57 -36.38
N ARG A 31 29.08 19.73 -37.56
CA ARG A 31 28.36 18.65 -38.27
C ARG A 31 29.26 17.67 -39.05
N ARG A 32 30.52 18.00 -39.33
CA ARG A 32 31.48 17.11 -40.02
C ARG A 32 32.26 16.19 -39.08
N ALA A 33 32.35 16.48 -37.78
CA ALA A 33 33.07 15.65 -36.80
C ALA A 33 32.24 14.48 -36.26
N PHE A 34 30.94 14.40 -36.51
CA PHE A 34 30.04 13.36 -35.93
C PHE A 34 29.90 12.10 -36.79
N ARG A 35 30.50 12.02 -37.99
CA ARG A 35 30.32 10.91 -38.92
C ARG A 35 31.45 9.87 -38.97
N ALA A 36 32.48 9.94 -38.11
CA ALA A 36 33.57 8.98 -38.11
C ALA A 36 33.99 8.59 -36.69
N ARG A 37 33.30 7.71 -36.04
CA ARG A 37 33.81 6.79 -35.00
C ARG A 37 32.71 5.83 -34.51
N SER A 38 32.36 4.83 -35.33
CA SER A 38 31.76 3.61 -34.84
C SER A 38 32.85 2.71 -34.22
N HIS A 39 33.28 3.00 -33.01
CA HIS A 39 34.08 2.05 -32.24
C HIS A 39 33.16 1.28 -31.28
N ARG A 40 33.07 -0.03 -31.47
CA ARG A 40 32.54 -1.01 -30.49
C ARG A 40 33.10 -0.68 -29.11
N ARG A 41 32.29 -0.10 -28.22
CA ARG A 41 32.62 0.00 -26.81
C ARG A 41 32.54 -1.39 -26.19
N GLN A 42 33.67 -2.03 -25.96
CA GLN A 42 33.80 -3.16 -25.06
C GLN A 42 33.42 -2.67 -23.65
N LEU A 43 32.45 -3.33 -23.04
CA LEU A 43 32.00 -3.05 -21.65
C LEU A 43 33.19 -3.32 -20.71
N SER A 44 33.44 -2.42 -19.76
CA SER A 44 34.49 -2.61 -18.75
C SER A 44 34.26 -3.88 -17.93
N PRO A 45 35.32 -4.55 -17.45
CA PRO A 45 35.22 -5.82 -16.72
C PRO A 45 34.32 -5.74 -15.45
N ALA A 46 34.20 -4.53 -14.84
CA ALA A 46 33.36 -4.29 -13.68
C ALA A 46 31.85 -4.37 -14.01
N LYS A 47 31.43 -3.79 -15.15
CA LYS A 47 30.02 -3.84 -15.60
C LYS A 47 29.61 -5.26 -16.03
N ALA A 48 30.55 -6.04 -16.57
CA ALA A 48 30.32 -7.44 -16.91
C ALA A 48 30.15 -8.33 -15.67
N ARG A 49 30.86 -8.05 -14.57
CA ARG A 49 30.71 -8.78 -13.28
C ARG A 49 29.38 -8.48 -12.60
N LEU A 50 28.95 -7.22 -12.54
CA LEU A 50 27.66 -6.83 -11.97
C LEU A 50 26.46 -7.46 -12.71
N ARG A 51 26.53 -7.48 -14.05
CA ARG A 51 25.48 -8.10 -14.88
C ARG A 51 25.42 -9.62 -14.69
N ARG A 52 26.57 -10.30 -14.51
CA ARG A 52 26.62 -11.75 -14.20
C ARG A 52 26.06 -12.08 -12.83
N THR A 53 26.28 -11.22 -11.81
CA THR A 53 25.75 -11.42 -10.46
C THR A 53 24.24 -11.20 -10.43
N TYR A 54 23.73 -10.20 -11.13
CA TYR A 54 22.30 -9.94 -11.28
C TYR A 54 21.56 -11.08 -11.98
N TRP A 55 22.10 -11.59 -13.12
CA TRP A 55 21.51 -12.71 -13.83
C TRP A 55 21.59 -14.02 -13.04
N ARG A 56 22.67 -14.26 -12.28
CA ARG A 56 22.78 -15.43 -11.40
C ARG A 56 21.73 -15.40 -10.30
N ARG A 57 21.50 -14.26 -9.64
CA ARG A 57 20.46 -14.14 -8.61
C ARG A 57 19.05 -14.32 -9.18
N ARG A 58 18.76 -13.80 -10.37
CA ARG A 58 17.48 -14.03 -11.05
C ARG A 58 17.29 -15.50 -11.45
N LEU A 59 18.31 -16.14 -11.96
CA LEU A 59 18.25 -17.56 -12.30
C LEU A 59 18.11 -18.44 -11.06
N THR A 60 18.71 -18.07 -9.93
CA THR A 60 18.52 -18.78 -8.66
C THR A 60 17.09 -18.62 -8.12
N LEU A 61 16.51 -17.42 -8.21
CA LEU A 61 15.09 -17.19 -7.85
C LEU A 61 14.14 -17.96 -8.75
N ILE A 62 14.36 -17.98 -10.07
CA ILE A 62 13.55 -18.74 -11.02
C ILE A 62 13.70 -20.25 -10.74
N ALA A 63 14.92 -20.73 -10.43
CA ALA A 63 15.15 -22.11 -10.06
C ALA A 63 14.46 -22.49 -8.74
N CYS A 64 14.47 -21.61 -7.72
CA CYS A 64 13.75 -21.84 -6.47
C CYS A 64 12.24 -21.89 -6.68
N VAL A 65 11.68 -21.00 -7.50
CA VAL A 65 10.26 -21.01 -7.86
C VAL A 65 9.90 -22.24 -8.68
N ALA A 66 10.76 -22.67 -9.61
CA ALA A 66 10.55 -23.89 -10.40
C ALA A 66 10.62 -25.14 -9.51
N VAL A 67 11.51 -25.19 -8.52
CA VAL A 67 11.58 -26.29 -7.55
C VAL A 67 10.36 -26.31 -6.64
N LEU A 68 9.83 -25.15 -6.22
CA LEU A 68 8.59 -25.05 -5.45
C LEU A 68 7.37 -25.49 -6.29
N LEU A 69 7.30 -25.08 -7.56
CA LEU A 69 6.20 -25.48 -8.45
C LEU A 69 6.29 -26.95 -8.86
N SER A 70 7.50 -27.51 -9.06
CA SER A 70 7.66 -28.93 -9.32
C SER A 70 7.42 -29.80 -8.07
N GLY A 71 7.71 -29.28 -6.87
CA GLY A 71 7.35 -29.93 -5.60
C GLY A 71 5.85 -30.06 -5.43
N ILE A 72 5.08 -29.03 -5.82
CA ILE A 72 3.61 -29.05 -5.80
C ILE A 72 3.04 -29.98 -6.88
N GLY A 73 3.66 -30.03 -8.07
CA GLY A 73 3.28 -30.95 -9.15
C GLY A 73 3.57 -32.43 -8.82
N TRP A 74 4.59 -32.70 -8.01
CA TRP A 74 4.94 -34.07 -7.58
C TRP A 74 4.02 -34.60 -6.49
N LEU A 75 3.42 -33.72 -5.70
CA LEU A 75 2.38 -34.09 -4.71
C LEU A 75 1.02 -34.47 -5.36
N VAL A 76 0.80 -34.12 -6.61
CA VAL A 76 -0.48 -34.39 -7.33
C VAL A 76 -0.38 -35.56 -8.33
N SER A 77 0.81 -36.04 -8.69
CA SER A 77 0.97 -37.03 -9.76
C SER A 77 2.00 -38.12 -9.43
N GLY A 78 1.81 -38.84 -8.35
CA GLY A 78 2.78 -39.85 -7.97
C GLY A 78 2.21 -41.18 -7.53
N SER A 79 1.66 -41.98 -8.43
CA SER A 79 1.44 -43.40 -8.19
C SER A 79 2.17 -44.28 -9.23
N ARG A 80 3.43 -44.59 -8.96
CA ARG A 80 4.11 -45.79 -9.53
C ARG A 80 4.95 -46.41 -8.42
N SER A 81 4.60 -47.62 -8.03
CA SER A 81 5.24 -48.40 -7.00
C SER A 81 6.57 -49.02 -7.48
N PRO A 82 7.64 -48.97 -6.70
CA PRO A 82 8.76 -49.93 -6.82
C PRO A 82 8.44 -51.18 -5.95
N ARG A 83 8.70 -52.34 -6.48
CA ARG A 83 8.59 -53.63 -5.79
C ARG A 83 9.63 -53.75 -4.68
N LEU A 84 9.13 -54.16 -3.52
CA LEU A 84 9.84 -54.40 -2.27
C LEU A 84 10.62 -55.74 -2.29
N ILE A 85 11.81 -55.65 -1.73
CA ILE A 85 12.52 -56.79 -1.14
C ILE A 85 12.02 -56.90 0.33
N THR A 86 11.51 -58.08 0.68
CA THR A 86 10.98 -58.39 1.99
C THR A 86 12.07 -58.55 3.04
N SER A 87 12.01 -57.77 4.10
CA SER A 87 12.47 -58.20 5.43
C SER A 87 11.34 -57.95 6.42
N SER A 88 10.89 -59.03 7.04
CA SER A 88 9.80 -59.12 8.00
C SER A 88 10.22 -58.52 9.32
N ASP A 89 9.62 -57.38 9.68
CA ASP A 89 9.58 -56.88 11.05
C ASP A 89 8.13 -56.56 11.43
N PRO A 90 7.49 -57.32 12.37
CA PRO A 90 6.04 -57.27 12.58
C PRO A 90 5.61 -56.21 13.59
N ALA A 91 6.30 -55.06 13.73
CA ALA A 91 5.93 -54.02 14.67
C ALA A 91 5.84 -52.59 14.10
N ALA A 92 5.74 -52.39 12.77
CA ALA A 92 5.40 -51.08 12.23
C ALA A 92 3.89 -50.85 12.39
N SER A 93 3.48 -50.15 13.42
CA SER A 93 2.10 -49.75 13.67
C SER A 93 1.53 -49.00 12.48
N ARG A 94 0.66 -49.61 11.73
CA ARG A 94 -0.17 -48.99 10.70
C ARG A 94 -1.09 -47.98 11.37
N SER A 95 -0.63 -46.73 11.54
CA SER A 95 -1.50 -45.63 11.89
C SER A 95 -2.35 -45.31 10.66
N GLY A 96 -3.59 -45.79 10.64
CA GLY A 96 -4.58 -45.36 9.65
C GLY A 96 -4.78 -43.83 9.72
N PRO A 97 -5.36 -43.20 8.69
CA PRO A 97 -5.52 -41.76 8.63
C PRO A 97 -6.22 -41.24 9.90
N VAL A 98 -5.61 -40.25 10.55
CA VAL A 98 -6.21 -39.61 11.73
C VAL A 98 -7.51 -38.94 11.29
N ARG A 99 -8.63 -39.40 11.83
CA ARG A 99 -9.92 -38.74 11.57
C ARG A 99 -10.04 -37.50 12.42
N LEU A 100 -10.41 -36.39 11.76
CA LEU A 100 -10.57 -35.09 12.42
C LEU A 100 -12.05 -34.87 12.77
N PRO A 101 -12.34 -34.17 13.88
CA PRO A 101 -13.68 -33.68 14.17
C PRO A 101 -14.08 -32.58 13.19
N SER A 102 -15.38 -32.38 13.01
CA SER A 102 -15.94 -31.26 12.25
C SER A 102 -16.09 -30.03 13.14
N ILE A 103 -15.90 -28.86 12.57
CA ILE A 103 -16.11 -27.56 13.20
C ILE A 103 -17.39 -26.97 12.64
N VAL A 104 -18.38 -26.75 13.52
CA VAL A 104 -19.67 -26.14 13.15
C VAL A 104 -19.75 -24.75 13.78
N PRO A 105 -19.69 -23.68 13.00
CA PRO A 105 -19.81 -22.31 13.51
C PRO A 105 -21.12 -22.09 14.27
N ILE A 106 -21.10 -21.28 15.33
CA ILE A 106 -22.29 -20.91 16.13
C ILE A 106 -22.36 -19.40 16.39
N VAL A 107 -21.42 -18.63 15.88
CA VAL A 107 -21.45 -17.15 15.90
C VAL A 107 -22.10 -16.63 14.62
N PRO A 108 -22.72 -15.43 14.65
CA PRO A 108 -23.20 -14.78 13.45
C PRO A 108 -22.07 -14.60 12.42
N GLY A 109 -22.37 -14.85 11.14
CA GLY A 109 -21.42 -14.60 10.05
C GLY A 109 -21.13 -13.13 9.85
N THR A 110 -22.06 -12.23 10.24
CA THR A 110 -21.92 -10.78 10.12
C THR A 110 -22.34 -10.08 11.42
N THR A 111 -21.67 -8.97 11.71
CA THR A 111 -22.04 -8.06 12.81
C THR A 111 -22.05 -6.64 12.24
N ARG A 112 -23.14 -5.91 12.49
CA ARG A 112 -23.25 -4.50 12.10
C ARG A 112 -23.04 -3.62 13.32
N PHE A 113 -22.23 -2.59 13.18
CA PHE A 113 -22.15 -1.50 14.15
C PHE A 113 -23.50 -0.75 14.18
N SER A 114 -24.11 -0.61 15.34
CA SER A 114 -25.40 0.06 15.50
C SER A 114 -25.26 1.58 15.29
N GLY A 115 -26.34 2.20 14.81
CA GLY A 115 -26.42 3.65 14.58
C GLY A 115 -26.25 4.03 13.12
N THR A 116 -26.33 5.33 12.86
CA THR A 116 -26.15 5.95 11.53
C THR A 116 -24.87 6.75 11.52
N LEU A 117 -24.12 6.71 10.45
CA LEU A 117 -22.94 7.53 10.23
C LEU A 117 -23.39 9.00 10.14
N SER A 118 -22.68 9.91 10.82
CA SER A 118 -22.91 11.34 10.72
C SER A 118 -22.55 11.85 9.33
N ALA A 119 -23.25 12.87 8.85
CA ALA A 119 -22.86 13.54 7.61
C ALA A 119 -21.50 14.22 7.79
N LEU A 120 -20.54 13.90 6.95
CA LEU A 120 -19.25 14.57 6.95
C LEU A 120 -19.34 15.94 6.26
N PRO A 121 -18.56 16.93 6.69
CA PRO A 121 -18.56 18.29 6.13
C PRO A 121 -17.77 18.34 4.80
N PHE A 122 -18.24 17.62 3.79
CA PHE A 122 -17.61 17.65 2.48
C PHE A 122 -17.71 19.04 1.84
N PRO A 123 -16.65 19.49 1.12
CA PRO A 123 -16.69 20.74 0.38
C PRO A 123 -17.71 20.69 -0.76
N SER A 124 -18.23 21.83 -1.16
CA SER A 124 -19.17 21.96 -2.29
C SER A 124 -18.48 21.90 -3.66
N THR A 125 -17.16 21.99 -3.71
CA THR A 125 -16.35 21.96 -4.93
C THR A 125 -15.24 20.92 -4.81
N GLY A 126 -14.80 20.39 -5.93
CA GLY A 126 -13.82 19.30 -5.97
C GLY A 126 -14.39 18.00 -5.39
N GLN A 127 -13.53 17.11 -5.01
CA GLN A 127 -13.90 15.83 -4.45
C GLN A 127 -13.07 15.50 -3.21
N SER A 128 -13.68 14.82 -2.25
CA SER A 128 -12.99 14.41 -1.02
C SER A 128 -13.44 13.01 -0.57
N ALA A 129 -12.55 12.30 0.10
CA ALA A 129 -12.81 10.98 0.66
C ALA A 129 -12.07 10.79 1.98
N VAL A 130 -12.65 10.00 2.88
CA VAL A 130 -12.02 9.60 4.13
C VAL A 130 -11.93 8.07 4.20
N TYR A 131 -10.72 7.58 4.43
CA TYR A 131 -10.41 6.16 4.54
C TYR A 131 -9.79 5.85 5.91
N VAL A 132 -10.25 4.82 6.56
CA VAL A 132 -9.67 4.31 7.81
C VAL A 132 -8.81 3.10 7.49
N GLN A 133 -7.51 3.21 7.73
CA GLN A 133 -6.55 2.14 7.42
C GLN A 133 -6.96 0.83 8.11
N GLY A 134 -6.96 -0.24 7.34
CA GLY A 134 -7.37 -1.55 7.81
C GLY A 134 -8.89 -1.72 8.02
N VAL A 135 -9.70 -0.69 7.88
CA VAL A 135 -11.16 -0.79 8.05
C VAL A 135 -11.91 -0.56 6.74
N GLY A 136 -11.55 0.48 5.98
CA GLY A 136 -12.15 0.74 4.69
C GLY A 136 -12.48 2.20 4.44
N LEU A 137 -13.17 2.45 3.32
CA LEU A 137 -13.72 3.75 2.97
C LEU A 137 -14.87 4.10 3.93
N LEU A 138 -14.70 5.19 4.66
CA LEU A 138 -15.73 5.66 5.59
C LEU A 138 -16.81 6.45 4.84
N ALA A 139 -16.40 7.43 4.05
CA ALA A 139 -17.28 8.23 3.21
C ALA A 139 -16.49 8.95 2.10
N ALA A 140 -17.21 9.39 1.06
CA ALA A 140 -16.67 10.21 -0.04
C ALA A 140 -17.77 11.13 -0.57
N THR A 141 -17.36 12.17 -1.31
CA THR A 141 -18.27 12.97 -2.13
C THR A 141 -18.96 12.09 -3.17
N ALA A 142 -20.19 12.43 -3.51
CA ALA A 142 -20.91 11.78 -4.61
C ALA A 142 -20.25 12.11 -5.97
N ASP A 143 -20.47 11.24 -6.96
CA ASP A 143 -20.12 11.47 -8.36
C ASP A 143 -18.65 11.81 -8.65
N GLU A 144 -17.73 11.16 -7.91
CA GLU A 144 -16.30 11.31 -8.16
C GLU A 144 -15.93 10.97 -9.60
N GLN A 145 -15.18 11.85 -10.23
CA GLN A 145 -14.62 11.66 -11.56
C GLN A 145 -13.10 11.57 -11.48
N SER A 146 -12.50 10.86 -12.45
CA SER A 146 -11.05 10.83 -12.59
C SER A 146 -10.57 12.19 -13.09
N GLU A 147 -9.88 12.95 -12.22
CA GLU A 147 -9.39 14.29 -12.47
C GLU A 147 -7.87 14.38 -12.33
N PRO A 148 -7.21 15.37 -12.97
CA PRO A 148 -5.79 15.61 -12.73
C PRO A 148 -5.52 15.74 -11.23
N MET A 149 -4.39 15.19 -10.75
CA MET A 149 -4.10 15.13 -9.32
C MET A 149 -2.79 15.82 -8.92
N ALA A 150 -2.15 16.49 -9.87
CA ALA A 150 -0.88 17.18 -9.66
C ALA A 150 0.16 16.30 -8.91
N SER A 151 0.98 16.92 -8.07
CA SER A 151 2.08 16.26 -7.34
C SER A 151 1.65 15.22 -6.31
N VAL A 152 0.35 14.99 -6.08
CA VAL A 152 -0.11 13.82 -5.31
C VAL A 152 0.32 12.52 -6.01
N THR A 153 0.53 12.54 -7.32
CA THR A 153 1.17 11.49 -8.13
C THR A 153 2.46 10.93 -7.49
N LYS A 154 3.25 11.76 -6.83
CA LYS A 154 4.54 11.40 -6.21
C LYS A 154 4.41 10.40 -5.05
N VAL A 155 3.19 10.24 -4.49
CA VAL A 155 2.93 9.19 -3.50
C VAL A 155 3.15 7.80 -4.10
N MET A 156 2.66 7.56 -5.32
CA MET A 156 2.89 6.29 -6.02
C MET A 156 4.37 6.11 -6.37
N THR A 157 5.05 7.18 -6.77
CA THR A 157 6.49 7.14 -7.04
C THR A 157 7.28 6.70 -5.80
N ALA A 158 6.99 7.30 -4.64
CA ALA A 158 7.63 6.92 -3.38
C ALA A 158 7.27 5.48 -2.95
N VAL A 159 6.02 5.07 -3.11
CA VAL A 159 5.56 3.70 -2.81
C VAL A 159 6.33 2.66 -3.61
N ILE A 160 6.53 2.88 -4.89
CA ILE A 160 7.25 1.95 -5.77
C ILE A 160 8.72 1.90 -5.39
N VAL A 161 9.36 3.06 -5.24
CA VAL A 161 10.78 3.14 -4.90
C VAL A 161 11.05 2.46 -3.56
N LEU A 162 10.28 2.76 -2.51
CA LEU A 162 10.41 2.11 -1.20
C LEU A 162 10.08 0.60 -1.23
N GLY A 163 9.18 0.19 -2.11
CA GLY A 163 8.82 -1.23 -2.28
C GLY A 163 9.95 -2.04 -2.91
N ASP A 164 10.63 -1.49 -3.92
CA ASP A 164 11.71 -2.17 -4.64
C ASP A 164 13.08 -2.00 -3.96
N HIS A 165 13.27 -0.88 -3.27
CA HIS A 165 14.50 -0.48 -2.59
C HIS A 165 14.20 -0.12 -1.12
N PRO A 166 13.90 -1.10 -0.26
CA PRO A 166 13.55 -0.81 1.13
C PRO A 166 14.72 -0.17 1.88
N LEU A 167 14.50 1.02 2.45
CA LEU A 167 15.51 1.74 3.23
C LEU A 167 15.87 1.05 4.55
N GLY A 168 14.93 0.28 5.12
CA GLY A 168 15.06 -0.18 6.50
C GLY A 168 15.24 1.02 7.44
N ASP A 169 16.20 0.91 8.37
CA ASP A 169 16.61 2.03 9.25
C ASP A 169 17.75 2.88 8.64
N GLY A 170 18.13 2.60 7.40
CA GLY A 170 19.26 3.22 6.71
C GLY A 170 18.90 4.41 5.84
N SER A 171 19.91 4.88 5.12
CA SER A 171 19.80 5.97 4.13
C SER A 171 19.70 5.46 2.69
N GLY A 172 19.79 4.15 2.46
CA GLY A 172 19.86 3.55 1.13
C GLY A 172 21.20 3.83 0.43
N PRO A 173 21.31 3.48 -0.87
CA PRO A 173 22.48 3.80 -1.68
C PRO A 173 22.69 5.31 -1.81
N THR A 174 23.93 5.67 -2.12
CA THR A 174 24.32 7.07 -2.37
C THR A 174 24.60 7.27 -3.86
N PHE A 175 24.05 8.33 -4.42
CA PHE A 175 24.18 8.72 -5.82
C PHE A 175 25.04 9.95 -5.95
N THR A 176 25.84 10.02 -7.03
CA THR A 176 26.54 11.24 -7.40
C THR A 176 25.74 11.92 -8.52
N MET A 177 25.27 13.12 -8.26
CA MET A 177 24.53 13.94 -9.22
C MET A 177 25.42 14.33 -10.38
N THR A 178 24.88 14.32 -11.57
CA THR A 178 25.60 14.64 -12.81
C THR A 178 25.32 16.07 -13.28
N ALA A 179 26.05 16.54 -14.27
CA ALA A 179 25.72 17.79 -14.95
C ALA A 179 24.34 17.75 -15.65
N ALA A 180 23.89 16.55 -16.07
CA ALA A 180 22.56 16.38 -16.64
C ALA A 180 21.45 16.50 -15.59
N ASP A 181 21.70 16.04 -14.35
CA ASP A 181 20.74 16.19 -13.24
C ASP A 181 20.65 17.66 -12.78
N HIS A 182 21.78 18.37 -12.77
CA HIS A 182 21.80 19.83 -12.54
C HIS A 182 21.01 20.58 -13.64
N ALA A 183 21.23 20.22 -14.93
CA ALA A 183 20.48 20.82 -16.03
C ALA A 183 18.97 20.54 -15.95
N ALA A 184 18.57 19.37 -15.49
CA ALA A 184 17.16 19.04 -15.25
C ALA A 184 16.55 19.93 -14.15
N TRP A 185 17.28 20.19 -13.06
CA TRP A 185 16.85 21.14 -12.04
C TRP A 185 16.67 22.55 -12.61
N ILE A 186 17.64 23.06 -13.38
CA ILE A 186 17.53 24.38 -14.03
C ILE A 186 16.28 24.45 -14.92
N SER A 187 16.04 23.40 -15.72
CA SER A 187 14.85 23.32 -16.59
C SER A 187 13.54 23.39 -15.79
N ASP A 188 13.44 22.69 -14.67
CA ASP A 188 12.24 22.73 -13.80
C ASP A 188 12.06 24.14 -13.20
N VAL A 189 13.15 24.80 -12.77
CA VAL A 189 13.12 26.18 -12.26
C VAL A 189 12.64 27.15 -13.33
N GLU A 190 13.14 27.03 -14.57
CA GLU A 190 12.74 27.88 -15.70
C GLU A 190 11.25 27.69 -16.08
N GLN A 191 10.70 26.50 -15.84
CA GLN A 191 9.28 26.19 -16.06
C GLN A 191 8.38 26.58 -14.86
N GLY A 192 8.98 26.97 -13.74
CA GLY A 192 8.25 27.29 -12.50
C GLY A 192 7.78 26.03 -11.75
N ASP A 193 8.36 24.87 -12.05
CA ASP A 193 8.01 23.62 -11.42
C ASP A 193 8.67 23.46 -10.04
N SER A 194 8.00 22.77 -9.12
CA SER A 194 8.61 22.41 -7.83
C SER A 194 9.83 21.52 -8.06
N SER A 195 10.99 21.93 -7.56
CA SER A 195 12.26 21.24 -7.82
C SER A 195 13.18 21.28 -6.60
N LEU A 196 14.16 20.39 -6.57
CA LEU A 196 15.26 20.39 -5.60
C LEU A 196 16.54 20.78 -6.30
N GLU A 197 17.22 21.80 -5.78
CA GLU A 197 18.56 22.15 -6.25
C GLU A 197 19.50 20.95 -6.09
N VAL A 198 20.19 20.61 -7.17
CA VAL A 198 21.25 19.60 -7.18
C VAL A 198 22.47 20.16 -7.91
N VAL A 199 23.67 19.92 -7.38
CA VAL A 199 24.93 20.36 -7.95
C VAL A 199 25.68 19.17 -8.56
N ALA A 200 26.28 19.35 -9.73
CA ALA A 200 27.08 18.29 -10.35
C ALA A 200 28.25 17.88 -9.44
N GLY A 201 28.39 16.59 -9.17
CA GLY A 201 29.35 16.03 -8.22
C GLY A 201 28.82 15.88 -6.78
N GLU A 202 27.69 16.48 -6.46
CA GLU A 202 27.03 16.33 -5.16
C GLU A 202 26.62 14.88 -4.92
N ARG A 203 26.61 14.49 -3.65
CA ARG A 203 26.22 13.14 -3.24
C ARG A 203 24.95 13.18 -2.42
N LEU A 204 23.89 12.52 -2.91
CA LEU A 204 22.62 12.37 -2.22
C LEU A 204 22.32 10.89 -1.99
N THR A 205 21.81 10.58 -0.80
CA THR A 205 21.32 9.23 -0.48
C THR A 205 19.92 9.00 -1.04
N GLU A 206 19.50 7.76 -1.20
CA GLU A 206 18.13 7.42 -1.59
C GLU A 206 17.10 8.08 -0.66
N ARG A 207 17.34 8.06 0.67
CA ARG A 207 16.48 8.76 1.64
C ARG A 207 16.35 10.24 1.32
N GLN A 208 17.46 10.93 1.06
CA GLN A 208 17.43 12.36 0.69
C GLN A 208 16.67 12.61 -0.61
N LEU A 209 16.81 11.71 -1.60
CA LEU A 209 16.02 11.81 -2.84
C LEU A 209 14.52 11.63 -2.56
N LEU A 210 14.14 10.66 -1.72
CA LEU A 210 12.73 10.46 -1.33
C LEU A 210 12.19 11.63 -0.49
N GLU A 211 13.00 12.20 0.40
CA GLU A 211 12.68 13.43 1.13
C GLU A 211 12.50 14.61 0.17
N GLY A 212 13.40 14.76 -0.82
CA GLY A 212 13.28 15.77 -1.87
C GLY A 212 12.05 15.58 -2.77
N LEU A 213 11.66 14.35 -3.04
CA LEU A 213 10.43 14.01 -3.75
C LEU A 213 9.18 14.44 -2.99
N MET A 214 9.12 14.12 -1.69
CA MET A 214 7.88 14.21 -0.91
C MET A 214 7.70 15.57 -0.22
N ILE A 215 8.77 16.16 0.34
CA ILE A 215 8.68 17.38 1.15
C ILE A 215 8.62 18.62 0.25
N PRO A 216 9.64 19.00 -0.55
CA PRO A 216 9.55 20.12 -1.48
C PRO A 216 8.88 19.75 -2.81
N SER A 217 8.41 18.52 -2.96
CA SER A 217 7.69 18.10 -4.17
C SER A 217 8.50 18.09 -5.46
N ALA A 218 9.82 17.85 -5.40
CA ALA A 218 10.73 18.03 -6.54
C ALA A 218 10.40 17.12 -7.74
N CYS A 219 10.17 17.74 -8.90
CA CYS A 219 9.85 17.05 -10.17
C CYS A 219 11.11 16.42 -10.78
N ASN A 220 12.24 17.13 -10.78
CA ASN A 220 13.54 16.60 -11.22
C ASN A 220 13.93 15.32 -10.44
N ILE A 221 13.60 15.25 -9.15
CA ILE A 221 13.87 14.07 -8.32
C ILE A 221 12.89 12.92 -8.65
N ALA A 222 11.62 13.24 -8.95
CA ALA A 222 10.67 12.21 -9.41
C ALA A 222 11.18 11.51 -10.67
N ASP A 223 11.63 12.27 -11.65
CA ASP A 223 12.19 11.74 -12.89
C ASP A 223 13.51 11.01 -12.70
N TYR A 224 14.36 11.50 -11.78
CA TYR A 224 15.59 10.81 -11.40
C TYR A 224 15.29 9.42 -10.83
N LEU A 225 14.44 9.35 -9.82
CA LEU A 225 14.05 8.09 -9.16
C LEU A 225 13.38 7.12 -10.14
N ALA A 226 12.50 7.62 -11.01
CA ALA A 226 11.86 6.83 -12.05
C ALA A 226 12.87 6.17 -13.01
N ARG A 227 13.87 6.94 -13.46
CA ARG A 227 14.94 6.42 -14.32
C ARG A 227 15.85 5.44 -13.59
N TRP A 228 16.14 5.71 -12.33
CA TRP A 228 16.97 4.83 -11.50
C TRP A 228 16.29 3.48 -11.26
N ASP A 229 15.03 3.48 -10.87
CA ASP A 229 14.27 2.27 -10.54
C ASP A 229 14.00 1.38 -11.77
N ALA A 230 13.48 1.98 -12.85
CA ALA A 230 12.97 1.23 -14.00
C ALA A 230 13.81 1.38 -15.29
N GLY A 231 14.92 2.13 -15.26
CA GLY A 231 15.77 2.38 -16.41
C GLY A 231 15.26 3.46 -17.36
N SER A 232 13.98 3.85 -17.27
CA SER A 232 13.38 4.97 -18.00
C SER A 232 12.07 5.42 -17.35
N THR A 233 11.71 6.69 -17.50
CA THR A 233 10.43 7.23 -17.02
C THR A 233 9.23 6.48 -17.63
N ALA A 234 9.27 6.14 -18.92
CA ALA A 234 8.20 5.37 -19.56
C ALA A 234 8.03 3.96 -18.98
N ALA A 235 9.12 3.26 -18.61
CA ALA A 235 9.04 1.98 -17.94
C ALA A 235 8.50 2.12 -16.51
N PHE A 236 8.88 3.17 -15.82
CA PHE A 236 8.37 3.48 -14.49
C PHE A 236 6.88 3.79 -14.49
N VAL A 237 6.39 4.61 -15.42
CA VAL A 237 4.96 4.91 -15.59
C VAL A 237 4.13 3.63 -15.83
N ARG A 238 4.64 2.70 -16.65
CA ARG A 238 3.97 1.39 -16.79
C ARG A 238 3.88 0.64 -15.46
N LYS A 239 4.92 0.70 -14.64
CA LYS A 239 4.95 0.09 -13.30
C LYS A 239 3.97 0.77 -12.34
N MET A 240 3.86 2.12 -12.38
CA MET A 240 2.86 2.87 -11.63
C MET A 240 1.44 2.41 -11.95
N ASN A 241 1.10 2.28 -13.23
CA ASN A 241 -0.22 1.82 -13.67
C ASN A 241 -0.49 0.35 -13.30
N ALA A 242 0.52 -0.52 -13.38
CA ALA A 242 0.40 -1.91 -12.92
C ALA A 242 0.17 -1.99 -11.40
N THR A 243 0.88 -1.16 -10.63
CA THR A 243 0.71 -1.06 -9.17
C THR A 243 -0.67 -0.51 -8.81
N ALA A 244 -1.15 0.52 -9.51
CA ALA A 244 -2.51 1.05 -9.32
C ALA A 244 -3.57 -0.06 -9.54
N THR A 245 -3.42 -0.84 -10.60
CA THR A 245 -4.31 -1.99 -10.88
C THR A 245 -4.25 -3.02 -9.77
N ALA A 246 -3.05 -3.37 -9.28
CA ALA A 246 -2.87 -4.35 -8.21
C ALA A 246 -3.46 -3.89 -6.86
N LEU A 247 -3.42 -2.58 -6.59
CA LEU A 247 -4.04 -1.97 -5.41
C LEU A 247 -5.54 -1.71 -5.57
N GLY A 248 -6.13 -2.00 -6.72
CA GLY A 248 -7.55 -1.79 -6.99
C GLY A 248 -7.94 -0.33 -7.21
N LEU A 249 -7.00 0.55 -7.54
CA LEU A 249 -7.22 1.96 -7.84
C LEU A 249 -7.79 2.09 -9.26
N ARG A 250 -9.10 1.85 -9.39
CA ARG A 250 -9.76 1.61 -10.69
C ARG A 250 -9.93 2.85 -11.56
N ARG A 251 -9.87 4.03 -10.93
CA ARG A 251 -10.03 5.34 -11.60
C ARG A 251 -8.75 6.14 -11.62
N THR A 252 -7.59 5.47 -11.38
CA THR A 252 -6.28 6.09 -11.36
C THR A 252 -5.48 5.71 -12.60
N HIS A 253 -4.92 6.72 -13.25
CA HIS A 253 -3.99 6.58 -14.36
C HIS A 253 -2.80 7.51 -14.18
N TYR A 254 -1.61 7.02 -14.42
CA TYR A 254 -0.37 7.77 -14.38
C TYR A 254 0.18 7.97 -15.79
N ALA A 255 0.49 9.21 -16.16
CA ALA A 255 1.13 9.59 -17.41
C ALA A 255 2.60 10.01 -17.22
N ASP A 256 2.98 10.37 -15.98
CA ASP A 256 4.33 10.76 -15.57
C ASP A 256 4.60 10.33 -14.11
N ALA A 257 5.82 10.55 -13.64
CA ALA A 257 6.22 10.23 -12.27
C ALA A 257 6.02 11.39 -11.28
N SER A 258 5.80 12.60 -11.75
CA SER A 258 5.78 13.84 -10.96
C SER A 258 4.38 14.43 -10.78
N GLY A 259 3.46 14.20 -11.72
CA GLY A 259 2.12 14.76 -11.75
C GLY A 259 2.03 16.14 -12.43
N LEU A 260 3.03 16.53 -13.21
CA LEU A 260 2.97 17.72 -14.07
C LEU A 260 2.02 17.47 -15.25
N SER A 261 1.96 16.25 -15.75
CA SER A 261 1.04 15.87 -16.82
C SER A 261 -0.41 15.86 -16.33
N PRO A 262 -1.33 16.58 -16.99
CA PRO A 262 -2.76 16.46 -16.69
C PRO A 262 -3.36 15.09 -17.05
N GLY A 263 -2.58 14.22 -17.71
CA GLY A 263 -2.89 12.82 -17.95
C GLY A 263 -2.71 11.93 -16.70
N SER A 264 -1.98 12.38 -15.69
CA SER A 264 -1.94 11.74 -14.37
C SER A 264 -3.20 12.11 -13.59
N ARG A 265 -4.16 11.19 -13.54
CA ARG A 265 -5.54 11.42 -13.07
C ARG A 265 -5.95 10.38 -12.03
N SER A 266 -6.81 10.80 -11.09
CA SER A 266 -7.35 9.92 -10.06
C SER A 266 -8.66 10.46 -9.48
N THR A 267 -9.19 9.75 -8.48
CA THR A 267 -10.29 10.21 -7.62
C THR A 267 -9.82 10.38 -6.17
N ALA A 268 -10.57 11.12 -5.37
CA ALA A 268 -10.26 11.24 -3.96
C ALA A 268 -10.32 9.88 -3.24
N VAL A 269 -11.24 9.00 -3.62
CA VAL A 269 -11.32 7.62 -3.06
C VAL A 269 -10.03 6.85 -3.34
N ASP A 270 -9.59 6.81 -4.60
CA ASP A 270 -8.37 6.07 -4.96
C ASP A 270 -7.13 6.65 -4.26
N GLN A 271 -7.05 7.98 -4.10
CA GLN A 271 -5.94 8.62 -3.42
C GLN A 271 -5.99 8.44 -1.89
N ALA A 272 -7.16 8.34 -1.27
CA ALA A 272 -7.29 8.00 0.15
C ALA A 272 -6.86 6.54 0.40
N ILE A 273 -7.22 5.61 -0.49
CA ILE A 273 -6.77 4.21 -0.45
C ILE A 273 -5.24 4.13 -0.61
N LEU A 274 -4.69 4.82 -1.63
CA LEU A 274 -3.24 4.87 -1.86
C LEU A 274 -2.51 5.49 -0.68
N GLY A 275 -3.03 6.57 -0.10
CA GLY A 275 -2.47 7.23 1.07
C GLY A 275 -2.40 6.29 2.27
N ALA A 276 -3.47 5.55 2.55
CA ALA A 276 -3.50 4.56 3.62
C ALA A 276 -2.52 3.41 3.38
N TYR A 277 -2.39 2.94 2.14
CA TYR A 277 -1.39 1.95 1.75
C TYR A 277 0.04 2.51 1.89
N ALA A 278 0.31 3.70 1.37
CA ALA A 278 1.62 4.35 1.43
C ALA A 278 2.14 4.48 2.86
N MET A 279 1.27 4.88 3.79
CA MET A 279 1.63 5.00 5.21
C MET A 279 1.90 3.65 5.89
N SER A 280 1.60 2.52 5.27
CA SER A 280 1.99 1.18 5.72
C SER A 280 3.34 0.72 5.16
N VAL A 281 3.84 1.40 4.12
CA VAL A 281 5.13 1.06 3.51
C VAL A 281 6.27 1.45 4.48
N PRO A 282 7.16 0.51 4.83
CA PRO A 282 8.28 0.80 5.72
C PRO A 282 9.14 1.97 5.21
N GLY A 283 9.43 2.93 6.07
CA GLY A 283 10.18 4.14 5.72
C GLY A 283 9.31 5.35 5.35
N MET A 284 8.10 5.19 4.82
CA MET A 284 7.28 6.30 4.35
C MET A 284 7.04 7.36 5.44
N ILE A 285 6.58 6.95 6.63
CA ILE A 285 6.31 7.90 7.73
C ILE A 285 7.57 8.69 8.08
N SER A 286 8.73 8.02 8.14
CA SER A 286 10.00 8.69 8.47
C SER A 286 10.51 9.66 7.39
N ILE A 287 9.92 9.64 6.20
CA ILE A 287 10.21 10.57 5.10
C ILE A 287 9.27 11.77 5.16
N VAL A 288 7.99 11.57 5.45
CA VAL A 288 6.96 12.62 5.28
C VAL A 288 6.59 13.36 6.56
N ASP A 289 6.99 12.84 7.73
CA ASP A 289 6.66 13.43 9.04
C ASP A 289 7.70 14.50 9.44
N HIS A 290 8.05 15.38 8.49
CA HIS A 290 8.98 16.50 8.69
C HIS A 290 8.50 17.75 7.96
N PRO A 291 8.49 18.93 8.64
CA PRO A 291 8.10 20.19 7.99
C PRO A 291 9.18 20.71 7.05
N SER A 292 10.42 20.29 7.24
CA SER A 292 11.57 20.68 6.42
C SER A 292 12.68 19.63 6.54
N VAL A 293 13.57 19.62 5.57
CA VAL A 293 14.71 18.69 5.50
C VAL A 293 15.97 19.45 5.08
N ARG A 294 17.12 18.98 5.53
CA ARG A 294 18.43 19.57 5.19
C ARG A 294 19.10 18.80 4.07
N PHE A 295 19.41 19.51 3.01
CA PHE A 295 20.27 19.05 1.91
C PHE A 295 21.65 19.71 1.99
N PRO A 296 22.65 19.26 1.23
CA PRO A 296 23.93 19.94 1.13
C PRO A 296 23.81 21.42 0.69
N THR A 297 22.82 21.71 -0.17
CA THR A 297 22.49 23.06 -0.65
C THR A 297 21.76 23.94 0.39
N GLY A 298 21.24 23.36 1.49
CA GLY A 298 20.57 24.11 2.54
C GLY A 298 19.31 23.44 3.11
N TRP A 299 18.53 24.20 3.88
CA TRP A 299 17.23 23.78 4.38
C TRP A 299 16.14 24.02 3.34
N VAL A 300 15.28 23.02 3.14
CA VAL A 300 14.14 23.08 2.21
C VAL A 300 12.87 22.72 2.97
N GLY A 301 11.86 23.59 2.90
CA GLY A 301 10.56 23.41 3.55
C GLY A 301 9.59 22.58 2.70
N GLY A 302 8.60 22.01 3.38
CA GLY A 302 7.47 21.30 2.76
C GLY A 302 6.26 22.19 2.54
N TYR A 303 5.31 21.68 1.76
CA TYR A 303 4.08 22.37 1.38
C TYR A 303 2.82 21.80 2.04
N ASN A 304 2.93 21.07 3.15
CA ASN A 304 1.75 20.54 3.85
C ASN A 304 1.41 21.39 5.08
N PRO A 305 0.40 22.30 5.03
CA PRO A 305 0.07 23.17 6.15
C PRO A 305 -0.59 22.42 7.30
N ALA A 306 -1.18 21.24 7.07
CA ALA A 306 -1.79 20.42 8.12
C ALA A 306 -0.78 19.64 8.96
N LEU A 307 0.48 19.51 8.52
CA LEU A 307 1.47 18.67 9.18
C LEU A 307 1.71 19.10 10.64
N GLY A 308 1.66 18.13 11.56
CA GLY A 308 1.80 18.34 13.00
C GLY A 308 0.54 18.79 13.72
N GLN A 309 -0.52 19.21 12.99
CA GLN A 309 -1.81 19.58 13.59
C GLN A 309 -2.64 18.32 13.85
N ASP A 310 -3.30 18.23 15.00
CA ASP A 310 -4.24 17.16 15.36
C ASP A 310 -3.76 15.75 15.00
N GLY A 311 -2.45 15.45 15.22
CA GLY A 311 -1.86 14.14 14.94
C GLY A 311 -1.63 13.84 13.45
N VAL A 312 -1.66 14.84 12.58
CA VAL A 312 -1.27 14.71 11.17
C VAL A 312 0.24 14.43 11.06
N ILE A 313 0.58 13.40 10.31
CA ILE A 313 1.96 12.89 10.10
C ILE A 313 2.35 12.80 8.62
N GLY A 314 1.61 13.43 7.74
CA GLY A 314 1.84 13.44 6.27
C GLY A 314 0.52 13.75 5.56
N LEU A 315 0.41 13.71 4.23
CA LEU A 315 1.24 12.94 3.32
C LEU A 315 1.79 13.81 2.16
N LYS A 316 0.91 14.34 1.27
CA LYS A 316 1.35 15.02 0.06
C LYS A 316 0.36 16.07 -0.43
N SER A 317 0.88 17.24 -0.80
CA SER A 317 0.18 18.31 -1.49
C SER A 317 0.52 18.34 -2.99
N GLY A 318 -0.34 18.97 -3.78
CA GLY A 318 -0.11 19.18 -5.20
C GLY A 318 -0.90 20.37 -5.72
N PHE A 319 -0.35 21.02 -6.74
CA PHE A 319 -1.00 22.08 -7.50
C PHE A 319 -0.51 22.05 -8.95
N THR A 320 -1.43 22.19 -9.87
CA THR A 320 -1.24 22.65 -11.25
C THR A 320 -2.55 23.36 -11.66
N ASP A 321 -2.48 24.19 -12.69
CA ASP A 321 -3.69 24.88 -13.20
C ASP A 321 -4.80 23.90 -13.58
N ALA A 322 -4.42 22.72 -14.12
CA ALA A 322 -5.38 21.69 -14.52
C ALA A 322 -5.97 20.91 -13.33
N ALA A 323 -5.20 20.69 -12.28
CA ALA A 323 -5.60 19.90 -11.11
C ALA A 323 -6.20 20.78 -10.01
N GLN A 324 -5.92 22.07 -10.01
CA GLN A 324 -6.12 22.93 -8.86
C GLN A 324 -5.38 22.40 -7.62
N ILE A 325 -5.78 22.80 -6.41
CA ILE A 325 -5.18 22.31 -5.18
C ILE A 325 -5.62 20.87 -4.90
N CYS A 326 -4.65 20.01 -4.64
CA CYS A 326 -4.84 18.62 -4.23
C CYS A 326 -4.06 18.37 -2.94
N LEU A 327 -4.66 17.65 -1.99
CA LEU A 327 -4.03 17.31 -0.72
C LEU A 327 -4.44 15.89 -0.30
N VAL A 328 -3.49 15.12 0.18
CA VAL A 328 -3.74 13.86 0.91
C VAL A 328 -3.11 13.99 2.28
N THR A 329 -3.93 13.85 3.30
CA THR A 329 -3.54 14.05 4.70
C THR A 329 -3.75 12.76 5.49
N ALA A 330 -2.74 12.34 6.24
CA ALA A 330 -2.78 11.15 7.08
C ALA A 330 -2.57 11.53 8.54
N ALA A 331 -3.49 11.10 9.42
CA ALA A 331 -3.44 11.43 10.84
C ALA A 331 -3.57 10.18 11.72
N ARG A 332 -2.79 10.11 12.80
CA ARG A 332 -2.97 9.14 13.87
C ARG A 332 -4.09 9.59 14.81
N ARG A 333 -4.99 8.68 15.11
CA ARG A 333 -6.13 8.91 16.03
C ARG A 333 -6.19 7.84 17.09
N SER A 334 -6.58 8.21 18.30
CA SER A 334 -6.82 7.26 19.41
C SER A 334 -8.31 6.99 19.53
N VAL A 335 -8.73 5.73 19.38
CA VAL A 335 -10.12 5.31 19.43
C VAL A 335 -10.26 4.11 20.35
N GLY A 336 -10.88 4.28 21.52
CA GLY A 336 -11.10 3.19 22.47
C GLY A 336 -9.81 2.47 22.88
N GLY A 337 -8.70 3.19 23.03
CA GLY A 337 -7.38 2.65 23.38
C GLY A 337 -6.59 2.06 22.20
N HIS A 338 -7.10 2.12 20.97
CA HIS A 338 -6.41 1.71 19.76
C HIS A 338 -5.91 2.94 18.99
N THR A 339 -4.69 2.88 18.47
CA THR A 339 -4.20 3.87 17.50
C THR A 339 -4.61 3.41 16.11
N VAL A 340 -5.35 4.27 15.40
CA VAL A 340 -5.76 4.06 14.01
C VAL A 340 -5.20 5.17 13.12
N LEU A 341 -4.95 4.86 11.88
CA LEU A 341 -4.60 5.85 10.87
C LEU A 341 -5.87 6.18 10.07
N VAL A 342 -6.20 7.48 10.02
CA VAL A 342 -7.28 8.01 9.19
C VAL A 342 -6.66 8.88 8.12
N VAL A 343 -7.08 8.67 6.88
CA VAL A 343 -6.58 9.40 5.71
C VAL A 343 -7.73 10.16 5.07
N SER A 344 -7.54 11.46 4.88
CA SER A 344 -8.37 12.31 4.03
C SER A 344 -7.66 12.58 2.73
N SER A 345 -8.40 12.63 1.65
CA SER A 345 -7.94 13.09 0.34
C SER A 345 -8.92 14.11 -0.20
N THR A 346 -8.42 15.29 -0.55
CA THR A 346 -9.18 16.40 -1.12
C THR A 346 -8.52 16.85 -2.42
N LEU A 347 -9.23 16.78 -3.54
CA LEU A 347 -8.74 17.09 -4.88
C LEU A 347 -9.58 18.18 -5.53
N GLY A 348 -8.94 19.00 -6.37
CA GLY A 348 -9.63 19.99 -7.20
C GLY A 348 -10.15 21.21 -6.43
N GLN A 349 -9.46 21.65 -5.39
CA GLN A 349 -9.88 22.83 -4.63
C GLN A 349 -9.40 24.12 -5.29
N PRO A 350 -10.29 25.08 -5.55
CA PRO A 350 -9.95 26.28 -6.33
C PRO A 350 -9.29 27.40 -5.51
N SER A 351 -9.18 27.25 -4.19
CA SER A 351 -8.75 28.34 -3.30
C SER A 351 -7.24 28.25 -2.98
N SER A 352 -6.89 27.82 -1.77
CA SER A 352 -5.51 27.75 -1.32
C SER A 352 -5.20 26.39 -0.69
N LEU A 353 -3.93 26.13 -0.46
CA LEU A 353 -3.49 24.90 0.18
C LEU A 353 -3.90 24.85 1.66
N GLU A 354 -3.93 25.99 2.34
CA GLU A 354 -4.43 26.15 3.71
C GLU A 354 -5.93 25.80 3.76
N TRP A 355 -6.71 26.26 2.79
CA TRP A 355 -8.12 25.90 2.68
C TRP A 355 -8.34 24.41 2.50
N ALA A 356 -7.57 23.76 1.64
CA ALA A 356 -7.62 22.31 1.47
C ALA A 356 -7.20 21.56 2.75
N ALA A 357 -6.22 22.09 3.48
CA ALA A 357 -5.81 21.55 4.78
C ALA A 357 -6.91 21.67 5.83
N ASP A 358 -7.61 22.81 5.89
CA ASP A 358 -8.75 23.01 6.80
C ASP A 358 -9.89 22.03 6.49
N ILE A 359 -10.17 21.77 5.21
CA ILE A 359 -11.15 20.74 4.80
C ILE A 359 -10.70 19.37 5.31
N ASP A 360 -9.47 18.97 5.04
CA ASP A 360 -8.95 17.66 5.47
C ASP A 360 -8.98 17.53 7.00
N LEU A 361 -8.61 18.55 7.76
CA LEU A 361 -8.67 18.54 9.24
C LEU A 361 -10.11 18.40 9.74
N GLN A 362 -11.06 19.11 9.15
CA GLN A 362 -12.48 18.99 9.50
C GLN A 362 -13.02 17.59 9.20
N LEU A 363 -12.69 17.02 8.03
CA LEU A 363 -13.09 15.67 7.64
C LEU A 363 -12.46 14.61 8.56
N LEU A 364 -11.18 14.73 8.89
CA LEU A 364 -10.48 13.83 9.81
C LEU A 364 -11.07 13.89 11.22
N ASN A 365 -11.41 15.08 11.72
CA ASN A 365 -11.99 15.26 13.05
C ASN A 365 -13.44 14.73 13.10
N ALA A 366 -14.26 15.05 12.11
CA ALA A 366 -15.62 14.54 12.00
C ALA A 366 -15.64 13.00 11.89
N ALA A 367 -14.81 12.43 11.02
CA ALA A 367 -14.68 10.98 10.89
C ALA A 367 -14.23 10.32 12.20
N THR A 368 -13.27 10.92 12.90
CA THR A 368 -12.77 10.38 14.18
C THR A 368 -13.86 10.33 15.24
N SER A 369 -14.77 11.31 15.27
CA SER A 369 -15.89 11.36 16.22
C SER A 369 -16.86 10.19 16.04
N ASP A 370 -17.00 9.68 14.83
CA ASP A 370 -17.86 8.53 14.51
C ASP A 370 -17.17 7.18 14.73
N LEU A 371 -15.86 7.17 14.93
CA LEU A 371 -15.12 5.93 15.19
C LEU A 371 -15.29 5.46 16.63
N ARG A 372 -15.45 4.16 16.79
CA ARG A 372 -15.47 3.51 18.09
C ARG A 372 -14.89 2.10 18.04
N SER A 373 -14.34 1.66 19.16
CA SER A 373 -13.92 0.27 19.37
C SER A 373 -15.11 -0.54 19.87
N GLN A 374 -15.41 -1.66 19.20
CA GLN A 374 -16.48 -2.56 19.59
C GLN A 374 -15.96 -4.00 19.69
N ALA A 375 -16.30 -4.68 20.78
CA ALA A 375 -16.04 -6.09 20.93
C ALA A 375 -17.00 -6.89 20.03
N ILE A 376 -16.45 -7.57 19.02
CA ILE A 376 -17.19 -8.49 18.13
C ILE A 376 -17.40 -9.82 18.84
N LEU A 377 -16.37 -10.29 19.57
CA LEU A 377 -16.46 -11.49 20.40
C LEU A 377 -15.88 -11.19 21.80
N ARG A 378 -16.52 -11.75 22.82
CA ARG A 378 -16.05 -11.64 24.21
C ARG A 378 -15.10 -12.78 24.56
N SER A 379 -14.22 -12.56 25.56
CA SER A 379 -13.39 -13.63 26.11
C SER A 379 -14.26 -14.84 26.52
N TYR A 380 -13.74 -16.03 26.23
CA TYR A 380 -14.40 -17.32 26.47
C TYR A 380 -15.74 -17.51 25.77
N GLN A 381 -16.09 -16.67 24.81
CA GLN A 381 -17.30 -16.87 24.00
C GLN A 381 -17.14 -18.12 23.13
N PRO A 382 -18.13 -19.03 23.16
CA PRO A 382 -18.17 -20.15 22.23
C PRO A 382 -18.39 -19.64 20.80
N VAL A 383 -17.54 -20.11 19.86
CA VAL A 383 -17.58 -19.70 18.44
C VAL A 383 -17.92 -20.85 17.51
N ALA A 384 -17.67 -22.09 17.96
CA ALA A 384 -18.04 -23.28 17.20
C ALA A 384 -18.35 -24.45 18.12
N ARG A 385 -19.17 -25.41 17.63
CA ARG A 385 -19.27 -26.75 18.17
C ARG A 385 -18.25 -27.64 17.49
N VAL A 386 -17.58 -28.46 18.30
CA VAL A 386 -16.66 -29.48 17.80
C VAL A 386 -17.40 -30.80 17.78
N VAL A 387 -17.65 -31.33 16.59
CA VAL A 387 -18.46 -32.52 16.37
C VAL A 387 -17.57 -33.67 15.90
N ALA A 388 -17.43 -34.67 16.74
CA ALA A 388 -16.76 -35.91 16.38
C ALA A 388 -17.81 -37.02 16.21
N ALA A 389 -17.88 -37.62 15.02
CA ALA A 389 -18.91 -38.66 14.71
C ALA A 389 -18.75 -39.91 15.59
N TRP A 390 -17.59 -40.12 16.20
CA TRP A 390 -17.25 -41.22 17.11
C TRP A 390 -17.49 -40.89 18.59
N SER A 391 -17.97 -39.68 18.90
CA SER A 391 -18.23 -39.24 20.27
C SER A 391 -19.60 -38.59 20.40
N ARG A 392 -20.27 -38.83 21.52
CA ARG A 392 -21.51 -38.11 21.89
C ARG A 392 -21.21 -36.74 22.50
N GLU A 393 -19.98 -36.52 22.90
CA GLU A 393 -19.55 -35.21 23.43
C GLU A 393 -19.57 -34.15 22.33
N ARG A 394 -20.01 -32.97 22.70
CA ARG A 394 -20.08 -31.79 21.79
C ARG A 394 -19.40 -30.61 22.47
N PRO A 395 -18.07 -30.67 22.69
CA PRO A 395 -17.36 -29.53 23.25
C PRO A 395 -17.41 -28.34 22.29
N THR A 396 -17.21 -27.18 22.84
CA THR A 396 -17.13 -25.93 22.05
C THR A 396 -15.67 -25.50 21.85
N ALA A 397 -15.41 -24.81 20.76
CA ALA A 397 -14.23 -23.97 20.61
C ALA A 397 -14.58 -22.56 21.08
N VAL A 398 -13.71 -21.96 21.91
CA VAL A 398 -13.89 -20.65 22.52
C VAL A 398 -12.71 -19.74 22.16
N VAL A 399 -12.96 -18.46 21.95
CA VAL A 399 -11.88 -17.46 21.92
C VAL A 399 -11.46 -17.16 23.35
N THR A 400 -10.16 -17.06 23.61
CA THR A 400 -9.64 -16.83 24.99
C THR A 400 -9.39 -15.35 25.30
N VAL A 401 -9.35 -14.53 24.26
CA VAL A 401 -9.22 -13.06 24.34
C VAL A 401 -10.38 -12.41 23.61
N PRO A 402 -10.78 -11.18 23.98
CA PRO A 402 -11.81 -10.48 23.21
C PRO A 402 -11.29 -10.17 21.81
N VAL A 403 -12.16 -10.18 20.82
CA VAL A 403 -11.87 -9.72 19.47
C VAL A 403 -12.58 -8.39 19.29
N THR A 404 -11.80 -7.31 19.22
CA THR A 404 -12.30 -5.95 19.06
C THR A 404 -11.94 -5.42 17.67
N VAL A 405 -12.85 -4.62 17.10
CA VAL A 405 -12.64 -3.91 15.84
C VAL A 405 -12.95 -2.44 16.05
N VAL A 406 -12.14 -1.57 15.48
CA VAL A 406 -12.48 -0.16 15.34
C VAL A 406 -13.32 0.01 14.08
N GLY A 407 -14.40 0.76 14.17
CA GLY A 407 -15.30 0.99 13.06
C GLY A 407 -16.25 2.16 13.35
N TRP A 408 -17.19 2.38 12.47
CA TRP A 408 -18.17 3.47 12.52
C TRP A 408 -19.61 2.92 12.46
N ASN A 409 -20.56 3.77 12.79
CA ASN A 409 -21.97 3.41 12.73
C ASN A 409 -22.38 2.91 11.34
N GLY A 410 -23.00 1.74 11.28
CA GLY A 410 -23.41 1.10 10.03
C GLY A 410 -22.36 0.19 9.39
N LEU A 411 -21.10 0.22 9.85
CA LEU A 411 -20.07 -0.71 9.35
C LEU A 411 -20.52 -2.16 9.53
N VAL A 412 -20.37 -2.96 8.50
CA VAL A 412 -20.57 -4.41 8.53
C VAL A 412 -19.22 -5.10 8.65
N VAL A 413 -19.13 -6.00 9.61
CA VAL A 413 -17.93 -6.80 9.89
C VAL A 413 -18.30 -8.26 9.71
N ASP A 414 -17.55 -8.97 8.90
CA ASP A 414 -17.75 -10.40 8.67
C ASP A 414 -16.94 -11.24 9.66
N THR A 415 -17.51 -12.33 10.12
CA THR A 415 -16.88 -13.28 11.03
C THR A 415 -16.93 -14.68 10.43
N ALA A 416 -15.77 -15.25 10.11
CA ALA A 416 -15.63 -16.61 9.64
C ALA A 416 -14.93 -17.49 10.69
N VAL A 417 -15.39 -18.74 10.82
CA VAL A 417 -14.74 -19.74 11.66
C VAL A 417 -14.13 -20.80 10.76
N VAL A 418 -12.81 -20.78 10.64
CA VAL A 418 -12.05 -21.66 9.75
C VAL A 418 -11.42 -22.77 10.58
N ALA A 419 -11.66 -24.03 10.21
CA ALA A 419 -11.08 -25.17 10.91
C ALA A 419 -9.54 -25.11 10.87
N SER A 420 -8.91 -25.28 12.03
CA SER A 420 -7.45 -25.28 12.20
C SER A 420 -7.04 -26.36 13.20
N ILE A 421 -7.41 -27.60 12.89
CA ILE A 421 -7.19 -28.73 13.78
C ILE A 421 -5.84 -29.39 13.49
N ASN A 422 -4.98 -29.48 14.50
CA ASN A 422 -3.76 -30.27 14.37
C ASN A 422 -4.15 -31.77 14.26
N PRO A 423 -3.80 -32.45 13.16
CA PRO A 423 -4.11 -33.88 12.97
C PRO A 423 -3.42 -34.80 14.00
N LYS A 424 -2.34 -34.32 14.64
CA LYS A 424 -1.66 -35.02 15.73
C LYS A 424 -2.21 -34.51 17.07
N PRO A 425 -3.05 -35.27 17.80
CA PRO A 425 -3.67 -34.77 19.05
C PRO A 425 -2.69 -34.64 20.23
N GLY A 426 -1.41 -34.68 20.01
CA GLY A 426 -0.38 -34.60 21.04
C GLY A 426 -0.21 -35.94 21.78
N VAL A 427 0.40 -35.88 22.97
CA VAL A 427 0.58 -37.08 23.81
C VAL A 427 -0.74 -37.45 24.46
N GLY A 428 -1.42 -38.47 23.93
CA GLY A 428 -2.68 -38.98 24.49
C GLY A 428 -3.74 -39.30 23.45
N PRO A 429 -4.88 -39.89 23.88
CA PRO A 429 -5.89 -40.46 23.00
C PRO A 429 -6.89 -39.40 22.44
N GLY A 430 -6.53 -38.13 22.39
CA GLY A 430 -7.44 -37.09 21.94
C GLY A 430 -6.85 -35.68 22.01
N TRP A 431 -7.70 -34.67 21.82
CA TRP A 431 -7.37 -33.26 21.93
C TRP A 431 -7.66 -32.77 23.35
N ARG A 432 -6.69 -32.11 23.97
CA ARG A 432 -6.82 -31.55 25.33
C ARG A 432 -7.57 -30.22 25.30
N SER A 433 -8.15 -29.81 26.42
CA SER A 433 -8.61 -28.45 26.64
C SER A 433 -7.47 -27.47 26.33
N GLY A 434 -7.77 -26.39 25.63
CA GLY A 434 -6.78 -25.41 25.14
C GLY A 434 -6.15 -25.73 23.78
N SER A 435 -6.40 -26.93 23.20
CA SER A 435 -5.98 -27.21 21.82
C SER A 435 -6.69 -26.29 20.84
N THR A 436 -5.97 -25.73 19.86
CA THR A 436 -6.56 -24.94 18.79
C THR A 436 -7.38 -25.85 17.88
N MET A 437 -8.65 -25.49 17.66
CA MET A 437 -9.59 -26.23 16.83
C MET A 437 -10.03 -25.47 15.60
N ALA A 438 -10.05 -24.15 15.68
CA ALA A 438 -10.38 -23.27 14.58
C ALA A 438 -9.66 -21.95 14.75
N ASN A 439 -9.62 -21.16 13.70
CA ASN A 439 -9.34 -19.72 13.72
C ASN A 439 -10.64 -18.97 13.50
N VAL A 440 -10.82 -17.88 14.21
CA VAL A 440 -11.87 -16.90 13.92
C VAL A 440 -11.21 -15.78 13.15
N GLU A 441 -11.65 -15.60 11.92
CA GLU A 441 -11.23 -14.51 11.04
C GLU A 441 -12.31 -13.42 11.10
N VAL A 442 -11.89 -12.19 11.36
CA VAL A 442 -12.77 -11.03 11.35
C VAL A 442 -12.31 -10.10 10.24
N SER A 443 -13.23 -9.83 9.31
CA SER A 443 -12.96 -9.02 8.12
C SER A 443 -13.83 -7.76 8.08
N THR A 444 -13.26 -6.70 7.55
CA THR A 444 -13.90 -5.44 7.22
C THR A 444 -13.89 -5.26 5.70
N PRO A 445 -14.48 -4.20 5.14
CA PRO A 445 -14.34 -3.89 3.71
C PRO A 445 -12.90 -3.79 3.21
N ALA A 446 -11.92 -3.49 4.10
CA ALA A 446 -10.49 -3.47 3.76
C ALA A 446 -9.82 -4.85 3.81
N GLY A 447 -10.53 -5.91 4.19
CA GLY A 447 -10.03 -7.28 4.26
C GLY A 447 -9.95 -7.83 5.69
N VAL A 448 -9.19 -8.93 5.86
CA VAL A 448 -9.02 -9.60 7.16
C VAL A 448 -8.25 -8.72 8.14
N GLN A 449 -8.87 -8.40 9.28
CA GLN A 449 -8.30 -7.56 10.32
C GLN A 449 -7.67 -8.35 11.45
N SER A 450 -8.24 -9.50 11.78
CA SER A 450 -7.73 -10.34 12.85
C SER A 450 -7.97 -11.82 12.58
N VAL A 451 -7.02 -12.64 13.03
CA VAL A 451 -7.13 -14.08 13.05
C VAL A 451 -6.88 -14.53 14.49
N THR A 452 -7.93 -14.96 15.18
CA THR A 452 -7.87 -15.34 16.60
C THR A 452 -8.09 -16.83 16.77
N PRO A 453 -7.14 -17.56 17.43
CA PRO A 453 -7.31 -18.98 17.68
C PRO A 453 -8.51 -19.27 18.60
N ALA A 454 -9.38 -20.19 18.17
CA ALA A 454 -10.44 -20.73 18.99
C ALA A 454 -9.99 -22.09 19.60
N LYS A 455 -9.99 -22.16 20.92
CA LYS A 455 -9.43 -23.25 21.69
C LYS A 455 -10.55 -24.16 22.22
N LEU A 456 -10.26 -25.46 22.27
CA LEU A 456 -11.17 -26.45 22.80
C LEU A 456 -11.47 -26.18 24.27
N SER A 457 -12.74 -26.12 24.64
CA SER A 457 -13.17 -25.82 26.00
C SER A 457 -12.97 -27.01 26.98
N ARG A 458 -13.00 -28.25 26.49
CA ARG A 458 -12.77 -29.47 27.26
C ARG A 458 -12.16 -30.56 26.40
N PHE A 459 -11.65 -31.64 27.01
CA PHE A 459 -11.04 -32.77 26.32
C PHE A 459 -12.00 -33.44 25.32
N LEU A 460 -11.45 -33.83 24.17
CA LEU A 460 -12.17 -34.65 23.18
C LEU A 460 -11.32 -35.86 22.81
N ARG A 461 -11.88 -37.08 22.95
CA ARG A 461 -11.21 -38.32 22.56
C ARG A 461 -11.01 -38.43 21.06
N SER A 462 -9.88 -39.04 20.67
CA SER A 462 -9.67 -39.46 19.26
C SER A 462 -10.66 -40.55 18.85
N ALA A 463 -10.82 -40.70 17.55
CA ALA A 463 -11.58 -41.82 16.99
C ALA A 463 -10.93 -43.15 17.44
N PRO A 464 -11.73 -44.18 17.85
CA PRO A 464 -11.23 -45.51 18.09
C PRO A 464 -10.55 -46.10 16.85
N ARG A 465 -9.57 -46.98 17.06
CA ARG A 465 -8.92 -47.68 15.95
C ARG A 465 -9.98 -48.46 15.18
N GLY A 466 -9.95 -48.41 13.84
CA GLY A 466 -10.88 -49.11 12.99
C GLY A 466 -12.29 -48.51 12.91
N TRP A 467 -12.58 -47.40 13.58
CA TRP A 467 -13.87 -46.73 13.49
C TRP A 467 -14.16 -46.29 12.05
N THR A 468 -15.31 -46.73 11.49
CA THR A 468 -15.81 -46.26 10.19
C THR A 468 -17.07 -45.44 10.41
N PRO A 469 -17.28 -44.36 9.62
CA PRO A 469 -18.55 -43.64 9.72
C PRO A 469 -19.72 -44.58 9.37
N PRO A 470 -20.88 -44.45 10.03
CA PRO A 470 -22.08 -45.11 9.56
C PRO A 470 -22.33 -44.71 8.11
N ALA A 471 -22.81 -45.67 7.29
CA ALA A 471 -23.19 -45.39 5.90
C ALA A 471 -24.14 -44.19 5.88
N ALA A 472 -23.91 -43.24 4.97
CA ALA A 472 -24.82 -42.12 4.79
C ALA A 472 -26.21 -42.68 4.50
N SER A 473 -27.21 -42.37 5.33
CA SER A 473 -28.60 -42.68 5.00
C SER A 473 -28.90 -42.06 3.63
N PRO A 474 -29.54 -42.81 2.71
CA PRO A 474 -29.89 -42.26 1.41
C PRO A 474 -30.75 -41.02 1.64
N THR A 475 -30.26 -39.90 1.12
CA THR A 475 -31.02 -38.65 1.09
C THR A 475 -32.31 -38.93 0.33
N LEU A 476 -33.44 -38.83 0.99
CA LEU A 476 -34.76 -38.87 0.33
C LEU A 476 -34.72 -37.77 -0.74
N ALA A 477 -34.66 -38.21 -2.00
CA ALA A 477 -34.81 -37.33 -3.14
C ALA A 477 -36.16 -36.62 -2.97
N SER A 478 -36.13 -35.32 -2.81
CA SER A 478 -37.34 -34.48 -2.91
C SER A 478 -37.88 -34.61 -4.31
N THR A 479 -38.90 -35.46 -4.49
CA THR A 479 -39.74 -35.43 -5.69
C THR A 479 -40.48 -34.10 -5.72
N SER A 480 -39.96 -33.15 -6.48
CA SER A 480 -40.76 -32.03 -6.96
C SER A 480 -41.68 -32.56 -8.06
N GLY A 481 -42.87 -32.89 -7.72
CA GLY A 481 -43.97 -33.15 -8.65
C GLY A 481 -44.70 -31.86 -8.99
N SER A 482 -44.85 -31.66 -10.28
CA SER A 482 -45.77 -30.79 -11.05
C SER A 482 -46.08 -29.40 -10.51
#